data_f884faec9b573954ddcf1128f78f731d
#
_entry.id   f884faec9b573954ddcf1128f78f731d
#
_cell.length_a   1.000
_cell.length_b   1.000
_cell.length_c   1.000
_cell.angle_alpha   90.00
_cell.angle_beta   90.00
_cell.angle_gamma   90.00
#
_symmetry.space_group_name_H-M   'P 1'
#
loop_
_entity.id
_entity.type
_entity.pdbx_description
1 polymer ?
#
loop_
_entity_poly.entity_id
_entity_poly.type
_entity_poly.pdbx_seq_one_letter_code
_entity_poly.pdbx_strand_id
1 'polypeptide(L)'
;MPVNIHRAGRKGQDASAPKDTKDFLSLPSDAARSVLVKRIGRTDPAFGVPPMKRSLKMHMRLGAINLDKTSGPTSHEVTAWVKRILNVEKAGHSGTLDPKVTGILPVLLEDATRVMDTLLLAGKEYICLMYIHHPLPRKRILEVCDEFVGPIYQKPPLKSSVVKQLRTRTIYYLDVLEVEEQHVLMRVGCEAGTYIRKLCFDIGLALGVGANMEELRRSKAGPFREDETLVTLHQLKDAYEMWKETGDESGLRRVILPVEAALAHLPYLTIADNAVDAICHGAPLAAPGLLSLETGINKGDDVVLLTLKGEAVAVARAQMTSREMLSSKTGIVATTERVIMEPGTYPKAWKLAERQAFASAEKAAKR
;
A
#
# COMPACT_ATOMS: atom_id res chain seq x y z
N MET A 1 -18.77 -28.02 25.52
CA MET A 1 -18.92 -28.55 24.15
C MET A 1 -17.71 -28.02 23.37
N PRO A 2 -16.90 -28.85 22.71
CA PRO A 2 -15.78 -28.38 21.92
C PRO A 2 -16.31 -27.59 20.73
N VAL A 3 -15.80 -26.37 20.58
CA VAL A 3 -16.08 -25.54 19.39
C VAL A 3 -15.32 -26.17 18.22
N ASN A 4 -16.04 -26.85 17.33
CA ASN A 4 -15.49 -27.35 16.07
C ASN A 4 -15.08 -26.15 15.22
N ILE A 5 -13.79 -25.85 15.14
CA ILE A 5 -13.21 -24.91 14.18
C ILE A 5 -13.18 -25.64 12.84
N HIS A 6 -14.31 -25.60 12.11
CA HIS A 6 -14.38 -26.17 10.77
C HIS A 6 -13.46 -25.35 9.84
N ARG A 7 -12.37 -25.99 9.38
CA ARG A 7 -11.69 -25.58 8.14
C ARG A 7 -12.74 -25.56 7.02
N ALA A 8 -12.81 -24.43 6.30
CA ALA A 8 -13.69 -24.25 5.15
C ALA A 8 -13.50 -25.37 4.12
N GLY A 9 -14.45 -26.30 4.09
CA GLY A 9 -14.58 -27.23 2.98
C GLY A 9 -14.98 -26.46 1.71
N ARG A 10 -14.20 -26.61 0.65
CA ARG A 10 -14.39 -26.01 -0.66
C ARG A 10 -15.74 -26.42 -1.26
N LYS A 11 -16.55 -25.45 -1.68
CA LYS A 11 -17.41 -25.57 -2.87
C LYS A 11 -17.28 -24.27 -3.68
N GLY A 12 -16.61 -24.38 -4.82
CA GLY A 12 -16.76 -23.55 -6.01
C GLY A 12 -16.11 -22.18 -6.00
N GLN A 13 -14.81 -22.15 -6.26
CA GLN A 13 -14.13 -21.30 -7.25
C GLN A 13 -12.62 -21.63 -7.14
N ASP A 14 -12.00 -21.99 -8.25
CA ASP A 14 -10.58 -22.30 -8.37
C ASP A 14 -9.72 -21.05 -8.10
N ALA A 15 -9.45 -20.81 -6.82
CA ALA A 15 -8.28 -20.09 -6.39
C ALA A 15 -7.34 -21.16 -5.82
N SER A 16 -6.24 -21.44 -6.50
CA SER A 16 -5.19 -22.34 -6.02
C SER A 16 -4.77 -21.92 -4.62
N ALA A 17 -5.14 -22.70 -3.61
CA ALA A 17 -4.63 -22.51 -2.26
C ALA A 17 -3.10 -22.64 -2.30
N PRO A 18 -2.35 -21.82 -1.55
CA PRO A 18 -0.91 -21.98 -1.40
C PRO A 18 -0.63 -23.38 -0.85
N LYS A 19 0.27 -24.10 -1.51
CA LYS A 19 0.56 -25.52 -1.25
C LYS A 19 1.53 -25.77 -0.10
N ASP A 20 2.14 -24.70 0.49
CA ASP A 20 3.11 -24.83 1.58
C ASP A 20 2.88 -23.77 2.67
N THR A 21 2.93 -24.18 3.93
CA THR A 21 2.88 -23.30 5.11
C THR A 21 4.02 -22.29 5.19
N LYS A 22 5.05 -22.42 4.36
CA LYS A 22 6.16 -21.45 4.22
C LYS A 22 5.80 -20.16 3.48
N ASP A 23 4.70 -20.14 2.73
CA ASP A 23 4.26 -18.95 1.98
C ASP A 23 3.60 -17.86 2.84
N PHE A 24 3.38 -18.11 4.14
CA PHE A 24 2.69 -17.21 5.07
C PHE A 24 3.62 -16.42 6.00
N LEU A 25 4.94 -16.39 5.74
CA LEU A 25 5.91 -15.75 6.66
C LEU A 25 6.08 -14.22 6.43
N SER A 26 5.40 -13.63 5.47
CA SER A 26 5.50 -12.20 5.16
C SER A 26 4.18 -11.65 4.62
N LEU A 27 4.02 -10.32 4.70
CA LEU A 27 2.91 -9.66 4.02
C LEU A 27 3.10 -9.74 2.49
N PRO A 28 2.02 -9.81 1.68
CA PRO A 28 2.14 -9.73 0.22
C PRO A 28 2.88 -8.47 -0.27
N SER A 29 2.79 -7.37 0.50
CA SER A 29 3.53 -6.12 0.25
C SER A 29 5.05 -6.25 0.42
N ASP A 30 5.53 -7.26 1.13
CA ASP A 30 6.95 -7.50 1.40
C ASP A 30 7.59 -8.47 0.39
N ALA A 31 6.84 -8.93 -0.61
CA ALA A 31 7.33 -9.84 -1.64
C ALA A 31 8.51 -9.24 -2.39
N ALA A 32 9.63 -9.97 -2.43
CA ALA A 32 10.80 -9.56 -3.20
C ALA A 32 10.48 -9.61 -4.70
N ARG A 33 10.74 -8.52 -5.41
CA ARG A 33 10.53 -8.39 -6.85
C ARG A 33 11.83 -7.97 -7.53
N SER A 34 12.09 -8.51 -8.72
CA SER A 34 13.23 -8.16 -9.56
C SER A 34 12.75 -7.46 -10.83
N VAL A 35 13.53 -6.50 -11.32
CA VAL A 35 13.20 -5.77 -12.54
C VAL A 35 13.64 -6.56 -13.76
N LEU A 36 12.74 -6.77 -14.72
CA LEU A 36 12.98 -7.35 -16.02
C LEU A 36 12.96 -6.25 -17.08
N VAL A 37 14.05 -6.10 -17.82
CA VAL A 37 14.15 -5.13 -18.91
C VAL A 37 13.69 -5.77 -20.22
N LYS A 38 12.61 -5.23 -20.79
CA LYS A 38 12.08 -5.65 -22.09
C LYS A 38 12.79 -4.94 -23.25
N ARG A 39 12.98 -3.63 -23.11
CA ARG A 39 13.77 -2.81 -24.04
C ARG A 39 14.29 -1.55 -23.35
N ILE A 40 15.39 -1.04 -23.87
CA ILE A 40 15.97 0.23 -23.37
C ILE A 40 15.13 1.39 -23.94
N GLY A 41 14.75 2.31 -23.07
CA GLY A 41 14.09 3.57 -23.38
C GLY A 41 14.98 4.76 -23.13
N ARG A 42 14.60 5.91 -23.67
CA ARG A 42 15.17 7.23 -23.34
C ARG A 42 14.04 8.14 -22.93
N THR A 43 14.30 9.05 -21.98
CA THR A 43 13.37 10.11 -21.60
C THR A 43 13.89 11.47 -22.03
N ASP A 44 13.00 12.33 -22.47
CA ASP A 44 13.33 13.73 -22.81
C ASP A 44 13.41 14.53 -21.50
N PRO A 45 14.53 15.21 -21.20
CA PRO A 45 14.68 16.02 -20.00
C PRO A 45 13.68 17.19 -19.92
N ALA A 46 13.11 17.61 -21.05
CA ALA A 46 12.15 18.73 -21.13
C ALA A 46 10.77 18.40 -20.54
N PHE A 47 10.42 17.12 -20.36
CA PHE A 47 9.10 16.67 -19.89
C PHE A 47 9.19 15.88 -18.60
N GLY A 48 8.21 16.09 -17.71
CA GLY A 48 8.16 15.44 -16.42
C GLY A 48 9.29 15.84 -15.47
N VAL A 49 9.13 15.49 -14.19
CA VAL A 49 10.08 15.83 -13.13
C VAL A 49 10.16 14.68 -12.13
N PRO A 50 11.37 14.20 -11.75
CA PRO A 50 11.49 13.18 -10.69
C PRO A 50 10.66 13.56 -9.45
N PRO A 51 9.99 12.62 -8.78
CA PRO A 51 9.04 12.90 -7.68
C PRO A 51 9.57 13.87 -6.63
N MET A 52 10.82 13.67 -6.17
CA MET A 52 11.44 14.53 -5.14
C MET A 52 11.84 15.92 -5.65
N LYS A 53 11.87 16.16 -6.98
CA LYS A 53 12.21 17.44 -7.59
C LYS A 53 10.97 18.26 -8.03
N ARG A 54 9.76 17.78 -7.73
CA ARG A 54 8.52 18.53 -7.94
C ARG A 54 8.54 19.86 -7.18
N SER A 55 7.88 20.89 -7.70
CA SER A 55 7.62 22.10 -6.90
C SER A 55 6.89 21.72 -5.61
N LEU A 56 7.06 22.47 -4.52
CA LEU A 56 6.42 22.16 -3.24
C LEU A 56 4.89 22.02 -3.38
N LYS A 57 4.27 22.88 -4.18
CA LYS A 57 2.84 22.81 -4.48
C LYS A 57 2.44 21.45 -5.06
N MET A 58 3.19 20.97 -6.06
CA MET A 58 2.93 19.68 -6.68
C MET A 58 3.29 18.50 -5.73
N HIS A 59 4.35 18.67 -4.93
CA HIS A 59 4.76 17.68 -3.93
C HIS A 59 3.68 17.49 -2.85
N MET A 60 3.08 18.57 -2.36
CA MET A 60 1.94 18.51 -1.42
C MET A 60 0.69 17.94 -2.09
N ARG A 61 0.41 18.36 -3.35
CA ARG A 61 -0.76 17.88 -4.09
C ARG A 61 -0.75 16.38 -4.35
N LEU A 62 0.42 15.80 -4.53
CA LEU A 62 0.65 14.36 -4.69
C LEU A 62 1.37 13.78 -3.46
N GLY A 63 1.02 14.29 -2.28
CA GLY A 63 1.69 13.95 -1.03
C GLY A 63 1.07 12.78 -0.28
N ALA A 64 1.92 12.02 0.40
CA ALA A 64 1.55 10.98 1.34
C ALA A 64 2.28 11.18 2.67
N ILE A 65 1.64 10.91 3.79
CA ILE A 65 2.22 11.05 5.13
C ILE A 65 2.14 9.70 5.83
N ASN A 66 3.28 9.22 6.31
CA ASN A 66 3.36 8.09 7.23
C ASN A 66 3.15 8.62 8.65
N LEU A 67 1.88 8.74 9.08
CA LEU A 67 1.53 9.40 10.33
C LEU A 67 1.45 8.42 11.50
N ASP A 68 2.08 8.74 12.62
CA ASP A 68 1.89 8.04 13.90
C ASP A 68 0.64 8.56 14.61
N LYS A 69 -0.42 7.79 14.58
CA LYS A 69 -1.64 8.10 15.31
C LYS A 69 -1.48 7.78 16.80
N THR A 70 -1.69 8.76 17.64
CA THR A 70 -1.74 8.59 19.10
C THR A 70 -3.06 7.99 19.57
N SER A 71 -3.09 7.45 20.78
CA SER A 71 -4.34 7.07 21.46
C SER A 71 -5.20 8.30 21.76
N GLY A 72 -6.51 8.14 21.72
CA GLY A 72 -7.52 9.17 22.04
C GLY A 72 -8.36 9.57 20.83
N PRO A 73 -7.83 10.27 19.82
CA PRO A 73 -8.61 10.75 18.69
C PRO A 73 -8.97 9.62 17.72
N THR A 74 -10.05 9.80 16.99
CA THR A 74 -10.43 8.95 15.84
C THR A 74 -9.51 9.21 14.65
N SER A 75 -9.42 8.25 13.72
CA SER A 75 -8.67 8.43 12.47
C SER A 75 -9.19 9.62 11.64
N HIS A 76 -10.50 9.87 11.67
CA HIS A 76 -11.12 11.01 10.98
C HIS A 76 -10.71 12.35 11.58
N GLU A 77 -10.69 12.48 12.92
CA GLU A 77 -10.23 13.70 13.59
C GLU A 77 -8.77 14.00 13.28
N VAL A 78 -7.91 12.97 13.34
CA VAL A 78 -6.49 13.09 13.01
C VAL A 78 -6.30 13.55 11.56
N THR A 79 -7.04 12.97 10.61
CA THR A 79 -7.00 13.39 9.20
C THR A 79 -7.48 14.82 9.02
N ALA A 80 -8.52 15.23 9.75
CA ALA A 80 -9.01 16.62 9.72
C ALA A 80 -7.98 17.60 10.32
N TRP A 81 -7.18 17.18 11.31
CA TRP A 81 -6.08 17.97 11.84
C TRP A 81 -4.94 18.11 10.84
N VAL A 82 -4.53 17.04 10.15
CA VAL A 82 -3.57 17.11 9.03
C VAL A 82 -4.02 18.12 7.99
N LYS A 83 -5.28 18.04 7.56
CA LYS A 83 -5.87 18.98 6.60
C LYS A 83 -5.73 20.44 7.06
N ARG A 84 -6.04 20.72 8.33
CA ARG A 84 -5.94 22.08 8.92
C ARG A 84 -4.49 22.56 9.06
N ILE A 85 -3.59 21.68 9.52
CA ILE A 85 -2.17 22.01 9.71
C ILE A 85 -1.55 22.42 8.37
N LEU A 86 -1.77 21.65 7.32
CA LEU A 86 -1.18 21.88 6.00
C LEU A 86 -1.97 22.87 5.13
N ASN A 87 -3.13 23.34 5.60
CA ASN A 87 -4.03 24.20 4.85
C ASN A 87 -4.35 23.67 3.44
N VAL A 88 -4.66 22.38 3.35
CA VAL A 88 -5.05 21.69 2.11
C VAL A 88 -6.56 21.51 2.04
N GLU A 89 -7.12 21.35 0.83
CA GLU A 89 -8.58 21.20 0.64
C GLU A 89 -9.03 19.77 0.90
N LYS A 90 -8.17 18.78 0.61
CA LYS A 90 -8.50 17.37 0.69
C LYS A 90 -7.41 16.56 1.38
N ALA A 91 -7.81 15.73 2.35
CA ALA A 91 -6.98 14.71 2.96
C ALA A 91 -7.83 13.46 3.25
N GLY A 92 -7.23 12.30 3.14
CA GLY A 92 -7.89 11.02 3.43
C GLY A 92 -6.93 10.01 4.03
N HIS A 93 -7.42 9.08 4.85
CA HIS A 93 -6.59 8.04 5.46
C HIS A 93 -6.92 6.64 4.92
N SER A 94 -5.93 5.76 4.89
CA SER A 94 -6.10 4.37 4.46
C SER A 94 -6.28 3.42 5.65
N GLY A 95 -7.53 3.10 5.94
CA GLY A 95 -7.90 2.13 6.98
C GLY A 95 -7.97 2.72 8.39
N THR A 96 -9.17 2.73 8.91
CA THR A 96 -9.50 3.26 10.24
C THR A 96 -8.80 2.47 11.34
N LEU A 97 -8.27 3.18 12.33
CA LEU A 97 -7.87 2.67 13.64
C LEU A 97 -8.91 3.09 14.66
N ASP A 98 -9.23 2.21 15.61
CA ASP A 98 -10.06 2.57 16.77
C ASP A 98 -9.40 3.72 17.55
N PRO A 99 -10.15 4.54 18.31
CA PRO A 99 -9.59 5.66 19.05
C PRO A 99 -8.40 5.29 19.95
N LYS A 100 -8.50 4.20 20.68
CA LYS A 100 -7.45 3.72 21.59
C LYS A 100 -6.24 3.10 20.88
N VAL A 101 -6.38 2.70 19.62
CA VAL A 101 -5.31 2.05 18.84
C VAL A 101 -4.34 3.10 18.31
N THR A 102 -3.05 2.79 18.39
CA THR A 102 -1.95 3.67 17.98
C THR A 102 -1.25 3.16 16.71
N GLY A 103 -0.29 3.92 16.22
CA GLY A 103 0.63 3.52 15.15
C GLY A 103 0.24 4.04 13.78
N ILE A 104 0.73 3.42 12.76
CA ILE A 104 0.74 3.91 11.39
C ILE A 104 -0.67 4.17 10.84
N LEU A 105 -0.93 5.42 10.48
CA LEU A 105 -2.12 5.86 9.77
C LEU A 105 -1.69 6.63 8.50
N PRO A 106 -1.55 5.95 7.35
CA PRO A 106 -1.21 6.64 6.12
C PRO A 106 -2.28 7.67 5.76
N VAL A 107 -1.85 8.91 5.52
CA VAL A 107 -2.71 10.01 5.11
C VAL A 107 -2.27 10.49 3.74
N LEU A 108 -3.21 10.55 2.78
CA LEU A 108 -2.99 11.04 1.43
C LEU A 108 -3.60 12.43 1.28
N LEU A 109 -2.87 13.30 0.57
CA LEU A 109 -3.23 14.70 0.35
C LEU A 109 -3.78 14.90 -1.07
N GLU A 110 -4.73 15.78 -1.21
CA GLU A 110 -5.28 16.28 -2.48
C GLU A 110 -5.49 15.16 -3.52
N ASP A 111 -4.79 15.24 -4.65
CA ASP A 111 -4.91 14.27 -5.74
C ASP A 111 -4.33 12.89 -5.41
N ALA A 112 -3.40 12.79 -4.46
CA ALA A 112 -2.92 11.50 -3.97
C ALA A 112 -4.05 10.64 -3.37
N THR A 113 -5.15 11.25 -2.91
CA THR A 113 -6.32 10.50 -2.40
C THR A 113 -6.95 9.56 -3.43
N ARG A 114 -6.66 9.75 -4.72
CA ARG A 114 -7.15 8.87 -5.81
C ARG A 114 -6.63 7.43 -5.69
N VAL A 115 -5.48 7.21 -5.04
CA VAL A 115 -4.88 5.88 -4.88
C VAL A 115 -5.17 5.23 -3.53
N MET A 116 -6.06 5.79 -2.72
CA MET A 116 -6.36 5.33 -1.38
C MET A 116 -6.80 3.86 -1.31
N ASP A 117 -7.56 3.39 -2.30
CA ASP A 117 -8.09 2.02 -2.34
C ASP A 117 -6.97 0.99 -2.38
N THR A 118 -5.82 1.28 -3.03
CA THR A 118 -4.67 0.37 -3.07
C THR A 118 -4.10 0.12 -1.67
N LEU A 119 -4.04 1.16 -0.85
CA LEU A 119 -3.61 1.05 0.55
C LEU A 119 -4.66 0.39 1.44
N LEU A 120 -5.96 0.63 1.19
CA LEU A 120 -7.04 0.00 1.95
C LEU A 120 -6.99 -1.52 1.85
N LEU A 121 -6.69 -2.05 0.66
CA LEU A 121 -6.63 -3.49 0.37
C LEU A 121 -5.30 -4.13 0.76
N ALA A 122 -4.24 -3.35 0.97
CA ALA A 122 -2.92 -3.86 1.36
C ALA A 122 -2.95 -4.54 2.73
N GLY A 123 -2.04 -5.51 2.95
CA GLY A 123 -1.84 -6.17 4.23
C GLY A 123 -1.42 -5.21 5.35
N LYS A 124 -1.67 -5.60 6.59
CA LYS A 124 -1.32 -4.83 7.80
C LYS A 124 -0.59 -5.71 8.79
N GLU A 125 0.30 -5.10 9.56
CA GLU A 125 0.93 -5.72 10.72
C GLU A 125 0.55 -4.96 12.00
N TYR A 126 0.36 -5.71 13.06
CA TYR A 126 0.03 -5.18 14.38
C TYR A 126 0.90 -5.81 15.45
N ILE A 127 1.31 -5.00 16.42
CA ILE A 127 1.77 -5.46 17.74
C ILE A 127 0.56 -5.38 18.67
N CYS A 128 0.23 -6.51 19.28
CA CYS A 128 -0.97 -6.69 20.10
C CYS A 128 -0.59 -7.24 21.46
N LEU A 129 -1.05 -6.59 22.52
CA LEU A 129 -1.07 -7.12 23.85
C LEU A 129 -2.43 -7.76 24.11
N MET A 130 -2.45 -9.08 24.26
CA MET A 130 -3.63 -9.85 24.59
C MET A 130 -3.57 -10.25 26.07
N TYR A 131 -4.66 -10.06 26.80
CA TYR A 131 -4.84 -10.54 28.18
C TYR A 131 -5.69 -11.80 28.19
N ILE A 132 -5.15 -12.91 28.70
CA ILE A 132 -5.88 -14.17 28.92
C ILE A 132 -6.42 -14.20 30.35
N HIS A 133 -7.67 -14.65 30.52
CA HIS A 133 -8.36 -14.52 31.81
C HIS A 133 -7.84 -15.48 32.90
N HIS A 134 -7.07 -16.51 32.54
CA HIS A 134 -6.36 -17.40 33.45
C HIS A 134 -4.98 -17.74 32.88
N PRO A 135 -3.95 -17.87 33.73
CA PRO A 135 -2.61 -18.20 33.28
C PRO A 135 -2.57 -19.62 32.68
N LEU A 136 -1.83 -19.77 31.61
CA LEU A 136 -1.60 -21.03 30.90
C LEU A 136 -0.11 -21.23 30.61
N PRO A 137 0.35 -22.49 30.47
CA PRO A 137 1.71 -22.74 30.02
C PRO A 137 1.97 -22.10 28.65
N ARG A 138 3.13 -21.44 28.47
CA ARG A 138 3.56 -20.83 27.22
C ARG A 138 3.37 -21.77 26.01
N LYS A 139 3.75 -23.03 26.14
CA LYS A 139 3.61 -24.04 25.09
C LYS A 139 2.18 -24.14 24.57
N ARG A 140 1.19 -24.18 25.46
CA ARG A 140 -0.23 -24.25 25.07
C ARG A 140 -0.70 -23.00 24.32
N ILE A 141 -0.21 -21.83 24.71
CA ILE A 141 -0.52 -20.56 24.03
C ILE A 141 0.04 -20.57 22.61
N LEU A 142 1.31 -20.98 22.44
CA LEU A 142 1.95 -21.09 21.13
C LEU A 142 1.20 -22.05 20.20
N GLU A 143 0.90 -23.27 20.68
CA GLU A 143 0.17 -24.27 19.90
C GLU A 143 -1.17 -23.73 19.37
N VAL A 144 -1.94 -23.06 20.23
CA VAL A 144 -3.24 -22.49 19.81
C VAL A 144 -3.07 -21.31 18.88
N CYS A 145 -2.09 -20.42 19.12
CA CYS A 145 -1.83 -19.30 18.22
C CYS A 145 -1.45 -19.74 16.81
N ASP A 146 -0.65 -20.81 16.69
CA ASP A 146 -0.26 -21.38 15.39
C ASP A 146 -1.47 -21.89 14.57
N GLU A 147 -2.53 -22.36 15.23
CA GLU A 147 -3.77 -22.80 14.55
C GLU A 147 -4.51 -21.63 13.86
N PHE A 148 -4.25 -20.39 14.26
CA PHE A 148 -4.86 -19.21 13.65
C PHE A 148 -4.09 -18.65 12.44
N VAL A 149 -2.91 -19.18 12.12
CA VAL A 149 -2.19 -18.81 10.89
C VAL A 149 -2.91 -19.43 9.68
N GLY A 150 -3.17 -18.62 8.66
CA GLY A 150 -3.94 -19.01 7.48
C GLY A 150 -5.34 -18.40 7.44
N PRO A 151 -6.27 -18.95 6.65
CA PRO A 151 -7.62 -18.41 6.52
C PRO A 151 -8.47 -18.67 7.77
N ILE A 152 -8.99 -17.60 8.35
CA ILE A 152 -9.90 -17.62 9.51
C ILE A 152 -11.26 -17.01 9.14
N TYR A 153 -12.31 -17.43 9.85
CA TYR A 153 -13.65 -16.85 9.72
C TYR A 153 -13.87 -15.78 10.78
N GLN A 154 -14.24 -14.58 10.34
CA GLN A 154 -14.59 -13.49 11.24
C GLN A 154 -15.93 -12.88 10.89
N LYS A 155 -16.76 -12.63 11.91
CA LYS A 155 -17.94 -11.79 11.81
C LYS A 155 -17.59 -10.41 12.36
N PRO A 156 -17.82 -9.32 11.59
CA PRO A 156 -17.54 -7.98 12.07
C PRO A 156 -18.23 -7.67 13.41
N PRO A 157 -17.60 -6.92 14.33
CA PRO A 157 -18.21 -6.53 15.60
C PRO A 157 -19.52 -5.75 15.41
N LEU A 158 -20.42 -5.82 16.39
CA LEU A 158 -21.73 -5.14 16.35
C LEU A 158 -21.66 -3.63 16.13
N LYS A 159 -20.60 -2.99 16.65
CA LYS A 159 -20.35 -1.53 16.51
C LYS A 159 -19.60 -1.14 15.24
N SER A 160 -19.29 -2.08 14.32
CA SER A 160 -18.65 -1.73 13.06
C SER A 160 -19.65 -1.19 12.03
N SER A 161 -19.22 -0.24 11.19
CA SER A 161 -20.04 0.37 10.12
C SER A 161 -20.20 -0.51 8.87
N VAL A 162 -19.61 -1.72 8.84
CA VAL A 162 -19.65 -2.61 7.69
C VAL A 162 -20.74 -3.67 7.82
N VAL A 163 -21.16 -4.23 6.67
CA VAL A 163 -22.15 -5.31 6.59
C VAL A 163 -21.70 -6.51 7.43
N LYS A 164 -22.59 -7.02 8.30
CA LYS A 164 -22.30 -8.05 9.31
C LYS A 164 -22.37 -9.48 8.73
N GLN A 165 -21.73 -9.72 7.61
CA GLN A 165 -21.60 -11.04 7.02
C GLN A 165 -20.33 -11.74 7.51
N LEU A 166 -20.38 -13.06 7.62
CA LEU A 166 -19.20 -13.88 7.87
C LEU A 166 -18.23 -13.72 6.70
N ARG A 167 -16.98 -13.39 7.02
CA ARG A 167 -15.92 -13.15 6.03
C ARG A 167 -14.72 -14.02 6.34
N THR A 168 -14.09 -14.54 5.32
CA THR A 168 -12.77 -15.15 5.45
C THR A 168 -11.73 -14.06 5.44
N ARG A 169 -10.75 -14.14 6.34
CA ARG A 169 -9.57 -13.28 6.40
C ARG A 169 -8.35 -14.12 6.61
N THR A 170 -7.25 -13.73 6.01
CA THR A 170 -5.98 -14.46 6.11
C THR A 170 -5.09 -13.84 7.18
N ILE A 171 -4.64 -14.64 8.13
CA ILE A 171 -3.51 -14.32 9.00
C ILE A 171 -2.27 -14.87 8.31
N TYR A 172 -1.40 -13.99 7.85
CA TYR A 172 -0.17 -14.37 7.15
C TYR A 172 0.87 -14.92 8.11
N TYR A 173 0.98 -14.34 9.30
CA TYR A 173 1.81 -14.82 10.40
C TYR A 173 1.27 -14.32 11.73
N LEU A 174 1.55 -15.08 12.78
CA LEU A 174 1.25 -14.74 14.16
C LEU A 174 2.42 -15.22 15.02
N ASP A 175 3.26 -14.29 15.48
CA ASP A 175 4.42 -14.59 16.31
C ASP A 175 4.13 -14.19 17.75
N VAL A 176 4.15 -15.12 18.66
CA VAL A 176 4.11 -14.82 20.11
C VAL A 176 5.50 -14.40 20.55
N LEU A 177 5.67 -13.11 20.80
CA LEU A 177 6.95 -12.50 21.18
C LEU A 177 7.27 -12.79 22.64
N GLU A 178 6.30 -12.55 23.53
CA GLU A 178 6.46 -12.69 24.97
C GLU A 178 5.18 -13.20 25.62
N VAL A 179 5.35 -13.94 26.71
CA VAL A 179 4.26 -14.37 27.60
C VAL A 179 4.70 -14.10 29.01
N GLU A 180 4.02 -13.21 29.70
CA GLU A 180 4.24 -12.85 31.09
C GLU A 180 2.92 -12.98 31.86
N GLU A 181 2.84 -13.95 32.77
CA GLU A 181 1.62 -14.29 33.49
C GLU A 181 0.40 -14.50 32.56
N GLN A 182 -0.50 -13.51 32.52
CA GLN A 182 -1.72 -13.51 31.71
C GLN A 182 -1.58 -12.64 30.46
N HIS A 183 -0.44 -11.95 30.29
CA HIS A 183 -0.19 -11.07 29.13
C HIS A 183 0.55 -11.83 28.04
N VAL A 184 0.05 -11.71 26.83
CA VAL A 184 0.63 -12.31 25.62
C VAL A 184 0.89 -11.21 24.62
N LEU A 185 2.16 -10.87 24.43
CA LEU A 185 2.60 -9.94 23.39
C LEU A 185 2.79 -10.69 22.08
N MET A 186 2.11 -10.26 21.03
CA MET A 186 2.19 -10.92 19.74
C MET A 186 2.27 -9.95 18.58
N ARG A 187 2.94 -10.38 17.51
CA ARG A 187 3.01 -9.71 16.23
C ARG A 187 2.11 -10.43 15.23
N VAL A 188 1.18 -9.72 14.60
CA VAL A 188 0.18 -10.31 13.71
C VAL A 188 0.22 -9.63 12.35
N GLY A 189 0.62 -10.37 11.31
CA GLY A 189 0.49 -9.95 9.93
C GLY A 189 -0.79 -10.49 9.32
N CYS A 190 -1.64 -9.64 8.77
CA CYS A 190 -2.97 -10.05 8.34
C CYS A 190 -3.50 -9.30 7.10
N GLU A 191 -4.49 -9.91 6.47
CA GLU A 191 -5.27 -9.32 5.39
C GLU A 191 -6.05 -8.09 5.86
N ALA A 192 -6.26 -7.14 4.94
CA ALA A 192 -7.08 -5.95 5.18
C ALA A 192 -8.48 -6.30 5.69
N GLY A 193 -8.95 -5.55 6.70
CA GLY A 193 -10.27 -5.74 7.31
C GLY A 193 -10.33 -6.90 8.32
N THR A 194 -9.19 -7.44 8.74
CA THR A 194 -9.09 -8.35 9.89
C THR A 194 -9.29 -7.59 11.20
N TYR A 195 -10.10 -8.11 12.10
CA TYR A 195 -10.38 -7.54 13.42
C TYR A 195 -9.50 -8.23 14.48
N ILE A 196 -8.41 -7.59 14.90
CA ILE A 196 -7.50 -8.16 15.90
C ILE A 196 -8.19 -8.37 17.25
N ARG A 197 -9.11 -7.47 17.66
CA ARG A 197 -9.94 -7.65 18.85
C ARG A 197 -10.74 -8.96 18.82
N LYS A 198 -11.29 -9.30 17.63
CA LYS A 198 -12.01 -10.56 17.44
C LYS A 198 -11.06 -11.74 17.43
N LEU A 199 -9.87 -11.61 16.87
CA LEU A 199 -8.82 -12.64 16.89
C LEU A 199 -8.44 -12.99 18.34
N CYS A 200 -8.17 -12.00 19.19
CA CYS A 200 -7.88 -12.24 20.62
C CYS A 200 -9.02 -12.98 21.32
N PHE A 201 -10.25 -12.57 21.08
CA PHE A 201 -11.43 -13.24 21.63
C PHE A 201 -11.52 -14.70 21.17
N ASP A 202 -11.27 -14.99 19.88
CA ASP A 202 -11.34 -16.35 19.33
C ASP A 202 -10.21 -17.23 19.85
N ILE A 203 -8.99 -16.70 19.96
CA ILE A 203 -7.86 -17.38 20.61
C ILE A 203 -8.20 -17.72 22.05
N GLY A 204 -8.78 -16.78 22.81
CA GLY A 204 -9.22 -17.01 24.19
C GLY A 204 -10.26 -18.12 24.33
N LEU A 205 -11.19 -18.24 23.39
CA LEU A 205 -12.15 -19.35 23.34
C LEU A 205 -11.46 -20.68 23.05
N ALA A 206 -10.52 -20.72 22.09
CA ALA A 206 -9.76 -21.92 21.76
C ALA A 206 -8.84 -22.37 22.89
N LEU A 207 -8.30 -21.44 23.68
CA LEU A 207 -7.56 -21.71 24.91
C LEU A 207 -8.45 -22.23 26.03
N GLY A 208 -9.77 -22.00 25.98
CA GLY A 208 -10.74 -22.41 26.99
C GLY A 208 -10.82 -21.51 28.24
N VAL A 209 -10.09 -20.40 28.25
CA VAL A 209 -10.01 -19.49 29.42
C VAL A 209 -10.57 -18.09 29.13
N GLY A 210 -10.85 -17.77 27.87
CA GLY A 210 -11.21 -16.44 27.43
C GLY A 210 -10.03 -15.49 27.35
N ALA A 211 -10.13 -14.49 26.45
CA ALA A 211 -9.14 -13.43 26.31
C ALA A 211 -9.75 -12.16 25.74
N ASN A 212 -9.06 -11.05 25.94
CA ASN A 212 -9.37 -9.77 25.33
C ASN A 212 -8.11 -9.07 24.85
N MET A 213 -8.28 -8.21 23.84
CA MET A 213 -7.25 -7.29 23.38
C MET A 213 -7.13 -6.14 24.36
N GLU A 214 -5.98 -5.94 24.94
CA GLU A 214 -5.70 -4.86 25.89
C GLU A 214 -5.13 -3.64 25.16
N GLU A 215 -4.03 -3.84 24.41
CA GLU A 215 -3.42 -2.80 23.61
C GLU A 215 -3.19 -3.26 22.17
N LEU A 216 -3.18 -2.29 21.25
CA LEU A 216 -2.94 -2.53 19.84
C LEU A 216 -2.21 -1.35 19.21
N ARG A 217 -1.12 -1.67 18.49
CA ARG A 217 -0.37 -0.72 17.69
C ARG A 217 -0.19 -1.26 16.27
N ARG A 218 -0.52 -0.47 15.24
CA ARG A 218 -0.29 -0.85 13.86
C ARG A 218 1.12 -0.48 13.44
N SER A 219 1.98 -1.48 13.23
CA SER A 219 3.40 -1.35 12.87
C SER A 219 3.67 -1.34 11.36
N LYS A 220 2.71 -1.87 10.52
CA LYS A 220 2.77 -1.73 9.06
C LYS A 220 1.39 -1.51 8.45
N ALA A 221 1.33 -0.72 7.36
CA ALA A 221 0.13 -0.51 6.56
C ALA A 221 0.53 -0.38 5.07
N GLY A 222 0.41 -1.47 4.30
CA GLY A 222 0.94 -1.54 2.94
C GLY A 222 2.45 -1.29 2.91
N PRO A 223 2.94 -0.27 2.19
CA PRO A 223 4.36 0.03 2.11
C PRO A 223 4.91 0.76 3.34
N PHE A 224 4.04 1.36 4.15
CA PHE A 224 4.44 2.16 5.31
C PHE A 224 4.80 1.29 6.51
N ARG A 225 5.89 1.66 7.20
CA ARG A 225 6.47 0.97 8.35
C ARG A 225 6.84 1.96 9.45
N GLU A 226 7.20 1.45 10.62
CA GLU A 226 7.81 2.26 11.70
C GLU A 226 9.30 2.45 11.40
N ASP A 227 9.59 3.43 10.55
CA ASP A 227 10.94 3.82 10.13
C ASP A 227 11.11 5.36 10.26
N GLU A 228 12.19 5.90 9.70
CA GLU A 228 12.52 7.33 9.73
C GLU A 228 11.47 8.22 9.04
N THR A 229 10.55 7.65 8.26
CA THR A 229 9.46 8.38 7.61
C THR A 229 8.23 8.53 8.49
N LEU A 230 8.17 7.83 9.64
CA LEU A 230 7.06 7.92 10.58
C LEU A 230 7.09 9.25 11.34
N VAL A 231 6.02 10.04 11.23
CA VAL A 231 5.97 11.38 11.79
C VAL A 231 4.73 11.58 12.67
N THR A 232 4.88 12.40 13.70
CA THR A 232 3.78 12.85 14.57
C THR A 232 3.10 14.09 14.00
N LEU A 233 1.89 14.40 14.50
CA LEU A 233 1.20 15.66 14.16
C LEU A 233 2.01 16.90 14.57
N HIS A 234 2.80 16.83 15.65
CA HIS A 234 3.65 17.92 16.09
C HIS A 234 4.77 18.17 15.08
N GLN A 235 5.50 17.14 14.69
CA GLN A 235 6.55 17.25 13.67
C GLN A 235 6.02 17.77 12.34
N LEU A 236 4.80 17.35 11.95
CA LEU A 236 4.15 17.86 10.74
C LEU A 236 3.84 19.35 10.87
N LYS A 237 3.32 19.80 12.02
CA LYS A 237 3.03 21.20 12.28
C LYS A 237 4.30 22.03 12.32
N ASP A 238 5.33 21.58 13.02
CA ASP A 238 6.62 22.30 13.14
C ASP A 238 7.24 22.49 11.74
N ALA A 239 7.25 21.44 10.90
CA ALA A 239 7.75 21.51 9.53
C ALA A 239 6.97 22.53 8.67
N TYR A 240 5.65 22.61 8.84
CA TYR A 240 4.80 23.55 8.12
C TYR A 240 5.01 25.00 8.56
N GLU A 241 5.07 25.27 9.87
CA GLU A 241 5.30 26.62 10.40
C GLU A 241 6.72 27.11 10.07
N MET A 242 7.75 26.25 10.18
CA MET A 242 9.11 26.58 9.78
C MET A 242 9.18 27.01 8.31
N TRP A 243 8.52 26.25 7.43
CA TRP A 243 8.43 26.63 6.01
C TRP A 243 7.76 27.99 5.81
N LYS A 244 6.68 28.26 6.52
CA LYS A 244 5.96 29.56 6.41
C LYS A 244 6.82 30.74 6.84
N GLU A 245 7.61 30.54 7.91
CA GLU A 245 8.47 31.59 8.48
C GLU A 245 9.74 31.84 7.67
N THR A 246 10.38 30.76 7.19
CA THR A 246 11.71 30.82 6.59
C THR A 246 11.75 30.61 5.07
N GLY A 247 10.70 30.00 4.50
CA GLY A 247 10.69 29.53 3.12
C GLY A 247 11.48 28.24 2.89
N ASP A 248 12.08 27.64 3.93
CA ASP A 248 12.81 26.38 3.80
C ASP A 248 11.84 25.19 3.68
N GLU A 249 11.87 24.55 2.50
CA GLU A 249 11.02 23.41 2.15
C GLU A 249 11.53 22.07 2.71
N SER A 250 12.76 22.01 3.24
CA SER A 250 13.45 20.76 3.60
C SER A 250 12.68 19.94 4.65
N GLY A 251 12.14 20.61 5.67
CA GLY A 251 11.32 20.00 6.70
C GLY A 251 10.03 19.38 6.13
N LEU A 252 9.31 20.12 5.28
CA LEU A 252 8.08 19.62 4.65
C LEU A 252 8.35 18.45 3.71
N ARG A 253 9.42 18.49 2.92
CA ARG A 253 9.79 17.40 2.02
C ARG A 253 10.22 16.13 2.74
N ARG A 254 10.64 16.24 4.00
CA ARG A 254 10.95 15.09 4.85
C ARG A 254 9.69 14.44 5.42
N VAL A 255 8.70 15.23 5.85
CA VAL A 255 7.48 14.72 6.51
C VAL A 255 6.35 14.38 5.53
N ILE A 256 6.41 14.91 4.31
CA ILE A 256 5.48 14.59 3.21
C ILE A 256 6.25 13.81 2.16
N LEU A 257 5.90 12.56 1.98
CA LEU A 257 6.45 11.68 0.95
C LEU A 257 5.71 11.87 -0.37
N PRO A 258 6.33 11.60 -1.53
CA PRO A 258 5.62 11.58 -2.80
C PRO A 258 4.63 10.39 -2.85
N VAL A 259 3.56 10.50 -3.64
CA VAL A 259 2.53 9.47 -3.80
C VAL A 259 3.09 8.11 -4.22
N GLU A 260 4.22 8.10 -4.89
CA GLU A 260 4.95 6.89 -5.29
C GLU A 260 5.34 6.04 -4.08
N ALA A 261 5.64 6.65 -2.93
CA ALA A 261 5.89 5.93 -1.69
C ALA A 261 4.65 5.14 -1.23
N ALA A 262 3.45 5.71 -1.42
CA ALA A 262 2.20 5.04 -1.09
C ALA A 262 1.87 3.87 -2.03
N LEU A 263 2.49 3.81 -3.20
CA LEU A 263 2.29 2.79 -4.23
C LEU A 263 3.38 1.71 -4.25
N ALA A 264 4.43 1.84 -3.43
CA ALA A 264 5.60 0.96 -3.46
C ALA A 264 5.31 -0.53 -3.14
N HIS A 265 4.16 -0.82 -2.56
CA HIS A 265 3.71 -2.21 -2.31
C HIS A 265 3.17 -2.91 -3.57
N LEU A 266 2.81 -2.16 -4.61
CA LEU A 266 2.36 -2.70 -5.89
C LEU A 266 3.55 -2.94 -6.84
N PRO A 267 3.50 -3.96 -7.70
CA PRO A 267 4.49 -4.09 -8.75
C PRO A 267 4.35 -2.96 -9.78
N TYR A 268 5.49 -2.54 -10.38
CA TYR A 268 5.47 -1.46 -11.35
C TYR A 268 5.90 -1.89 -12.75
N LEU A 269 5.38 -1.14 -13.73
CA LEU A 269 5.71 -1.20 -15.14
C LEU A 269 6.28 0.15 -15.55
N THR A 270 7.52 0.18 -16.06
CA THR A 270 8.10 1.41 -16.61
C THR A 270 7.68 1.56 -18.06
N ILE A 271 7.15 2.72 -18.41
CA ILE A 271 6.60 2.99 -19.73
C ILE A 271 7.44 4.04 -20.50
N ALA A 272 7.33 4.00 -21.82
CA ALA A 272 7.99 4.96 -22.70
C ALA A 272 7.24 6.32 -22.70
N ASP A 273 8.00 7.42 -22.85
CA ASP A 273 7.45 8.79 -22.83
C ASP A 273 6.29 8.98 -23.82
N ASN A 274 6.34 8.32 -25.00
CA ASN A 274 5.28 8.42 -26.00
C ASN A 274 3.97 7.67 -25.63
N ALA A 275 3.97 6.88 -24.59
CA ALA A 275 2.77 6.20 -24.08
C ALA A 275 2.08 7.01 -22.97
N VAL A 276 2.81 7.92 -22.29
CA VAL A 276 2.36 8.60 -21.08
C VAL A 276 1.08 9.39 -21.30
N ASP A 277 1.06 10.29 -22.28
CA ASP A 277 -0.10 11.18 -22.50
C ASP A 277 -1.39 10.39 -22.82
N ALA A 278 -1.30 9.33 -23.61
CA ALA A 278 -2.45 8.46 -23.90
C ALA A 278 -3.00 7.80 -22.63
N ILE A 279 -2.12 7.33 -21.72
CA ILE A 279 -2.51 6.74 -20.44
C ILE A 279 -3.13 7.79 -19.51
N CYS A 280 -2.61 9.03 -19.52
CA CYS A 280 -3.23 10.15 -18.78
C CYS A 280 -4.66 10.45 -19.24
N HIS A 281 -5.03 10.06 -20.47
CA HIS A 281 -6.40 10.13 -21.00
C HIS A 281 -7.19 8.83 -20.81
N GLY A 282 -6.66 7.84 -20.04
CA GLY A 282 -7.35 6.59 -19.72
C GLY A 282 -7.12 5.45 -20.74
N ALA A 283 -6.26 5.63 -21.74
CA ALA A 283 -5.95 4.56 -22.70
C ALA A 283 -5.24 3.37 -22.00
N PRO A 284 -5.45 2.12 -22.45
CA PRO A 284 -4.73 0.97 -21.95
C PRO A 284 -3.26 1.00 -22.40
N LEU A 285 -2.37 0.40 -21.60
CA LEU A 285 -0.97 0.22 -21.95
C LEU A 285 -0.83 -0.96 -22.93
N ALA A 286 -0.33 -0.67 -24.14
CA ALA A 286 0.03 -1.69 -25.12
C ALA A 286 1.50 -2.13 -24.99
N ALA A 287 1.81 -3.36 -25.43
CA ALA A 287 3.14 -3.96 -25.32
C ALA A 287 4.29 -3.10 -25.91
N PRO A 288 4.12 -2.35 -27.01
CA PRO A 288 5.16 -1.43 -27.49
C PRO A 288 5.47 -0.26 -26.54
N GLY A 289 4.55 0.11 -25.67
CA GLY A 289 4.76 1.16 -24.67
C GLY A 289 5.55 0.71 -23.43
N LEU A 290 5.70 -0.60 -23.20
CA LEU A 290 6.37 -1.15 -22.02
C LEU A 290 7.89 -1.21 -22.22
N LEU A 291 8.66 -0.71 -21.24
CA LEU A 291 10.12 -0.71 -21.22
C LEU A 291 10.67 -1.76 -20.25
N SER A 292 10.19 -1.77 -19.02
CA SER A 292 10.58 -2.73 -17.99
C SER A 292 9.39 -3.03 -17.07
N LEU A 293 9.50 -4.11 -16.32
CA LEU A 293 8.46 -4.60 -15.43
C LEU A 293 9.07 -5.33 -14.23
N GLU A 294 8.35 -5.46 -13.15
CA GLU A 294 8.75 -6.34 -12.05
C GLU A 294 8.26 -7.78 -12.24
N THR A 295 8.95 -8.70 -11.59
CA THR A 295 8.55 -10.12 -11.52
C THR A 295 7.31 -10.31 -10.65
N GLY A 296 6.67 -11.48 -10.77
CA GLY A 296 5.56 -11.90 -9.89
C GLY A 296 4.18 -11.33 -10.25
N ILE A 297 4.05 -10.59 -11.36
CA ILE A 297 2.76 -10.07 -11.82
C ILE A 297 1.92 -11.19 -12.43
N ASN A 298 0.67 -11.30 -11.97
CA ASN A 298 -0.36 -12.17 -12.53
C ASN A 298 -1.44 -11.35 -13.24
N LYS A 299 -2.22 -12.01 -14.10
CA LYS A 299 -3.41 -11.39 -14.69
C LYS A 299 -4.40 -11.00 -13.60
N GLY A 300 -4.88 -9.76 -13.64
CA GLY A 300 -5.78 -9.21 -12.66
C GLY A 300 -5.11 -8.53 -11.46
N ASP A 301 -3.79 -8.54 -11.36
CA ASP A 301 -3.07 -7.80 -10.32
C ASP A 301 -3.11 -6.29 -10.61
N ASP A 302 -3.17 -5.49 -9.54
CA ASP A 302 -2.93 -4.06 -9.62
C ASP A 302 -1.45 -3.78 -9.83
N VAL A 303 -1.15 -2.92 -10.78
CA VAL A 303 0.22 -2.48 -11.12
C VAL A 303 0.30 -0.98 -11.22
N VAL A 304 1.47 -0.42 -10.98
CA VAL A 304 1.73 1.02 -11.14
C VAL A 304 2.46 1.26 -12.46
N LEU A 305 1.97 2.19 -13.26
CA LEU A 305 2.64 2.65 -14.46
C LEU A 305 3.53 3.83 -14.08
N LEU A 306 4.85 3.68 -14.26
CA LEU A 306 5.86 4.70 -13.97
C LEU A 306 6.53 5.21 -15.23
N THR A 307 6.89 6.50 -15.26
CA THR A 307 7.81 7.04 -16.26
C THR A 307 9.24 6.58 -15.99
N LEU A 308 10.14 6.80 -16.94
CA LEU A 308 11.59 6.59 -16.74
C LEU A 308 12.20 7.50 -15.64
N LYS A 309 11.49 8.56 -15.23
CA LYS A 309 11.87 9.45 -14.12
C LYS A 309 11.30 8.99 -12.77
N GLY A 310 10.57 7.88 -12.74
CA GLY A 310 9.93 7.31 -11.55
C GLY A 310 8.63 7.99 -11.15
N GLU A 311 8.01 8.79 -12.02
CA GLU A 311 6.74 9.46 -11.74
C GLU A 311 5.57 8.48 -11.93
N ALA A 312 4.65 8.44 -11.00
CA ALA A 312 3.43 7.64 -11.11
C ALA A 312 2.48 8.26 -12.14
N VAL A 313 2.18 7.52 -13.19
CA VAL A 313 1.24 7.92 -14.26
C VAL A 313 -0.17 7.45 -13.93
N ALA A 314 -0.32 6.18 -13.59
CA ALA A 314 -1.61 5.58 -13.28
C ALA A 314 -1.45 4.28 -12.46
N VAL A 315 -2.51 3.89 -11.76
CA VAL A 315 -2.74 2.51 -11.34
C VAL A 315 -3.52 1.82 -12.45
N ALA A 316 -3.12 0.60 -12.77
CA ALA A 316 -3.68 -0.18 -13.87
C ALA A 316 -3.87 -1.64 -13.46
N ARG A 317 -4.72 -2.37 -14.20
CA ARG A 317 -4.99 -3.79 -14.01
C ARG A 317 -4.22 -4.61 -15.05
N ALA A 318 -3.32 -5.48 -14.60
CA ALA A 318 -2.54 -6.34 -15.48
C ALA A 318 -3.42 -7.29 -16.31
N GLN A 319 -3.19 -7.33 -17.62
CA GLN A 319 -3.88 -8.21 -18.56
C GLN A 319 -3.01 -9.41 -18.98
N MET A 320 -1.74 -9.37 -18.61
CA MET A 320 -0.74 -10.39 -18.88
C MET A 320 0.06 -10.68 -17.62
N THR A 321 0.66 -11.87 -17.55
CA THR A 321 1.66 -12.20 -16.52
C THR A 321 3.00 -11.54 -16.85
N SER A 322 3.92 -11.42 -15.87
CA SER A 322 5.27 -10.89 -16.11
C SER A 322 5.98 -11.58 -17.30
N ARG A 323 5.83 -12.92 -17.44
CA ARG A 323 6.43 -13.69 -18.52
C ARG A 323 5.81 -13.32 -19.88
N GLU A 324 4.49 -13.24 -19.97
CA GLU A 324 3.78 -12.84 -21.19
C GLU A 324 4.12 -11.40 -21.57
N MET A 325 4.16 -10.47 -20.61
CA MET A 325 4.54 -9.07 -20.83
C MET A 325 5.94 -8.96 -21.43
N LEU A 326 6.91 -9.74 -20.93
CA LEU A 326 8.29 -9.71 -21.41
C LEU A 326 8.41 -10.18 -22.86
N SER A 327 7.71 -11.26 -23.24
CA SER A 327 7.82 -11.89 -24.55
C SER A 327 6.92 -11.27 -25.63
N SER A 328 5.79 -10.65 -25.24
CA SER A 328 4.79 -10.14 -26.18
C SER A 328 5.30 -8.91 -26.96
N LYS A 329 5.11 -8.90 -28.28
CA LYS A 329 5.38 -7.74 -29.12
C LYS A 329 4.17 -6.84 -29.32
N THR A 330 2.96 -7.39 -29.19
CA THR A 330 1.67 -6.72 -29.39
C THR A 330 0.69 -7.08 -28.28
N GLY A 331 -0.48 -6.43 -28.26
CA GLY A 331 -1.53 -6.69 -27.30
C GLY A 331 -1.54 -5.69 -26.11
N ILE A 332 -2.59 -5.77 -25.31
CA ILE A 332 -2.79 -4.92 -24.13
C ILE A 332 -2.10 -5.58 -22.92
N VAL A 333 -1.19 -4.84 -22.30
CA VAL A 333 -0.42 -5.26 -21.12
C VAL A 333 -1.18 -4.99 -19.85
N ALA A 334 -1.77 -3.80 -19.76
CA ALA A 334 -2.56 -3.38 -18.60
C ALA A 334 -3.66 -2.39 -19.01
N THR A 335 -4.80 -2.43 -18.34
CA THR A 335 -5.90 -1.47 -18.49
C THR A 335 -5.83 -0.42 -17.40
N THR A 336 -5.88 0.86 -17.81
CA THR A 336 -5.82 1.99 -16.87
C THR A 336 -7.09 2.03 -16.01
N GLU A 337 -6.92 2.07 -14.70
CA GLU A 337 -8.03 2.17 -13.76
C GLU A 337 -8.10 3.54 -13.07
N ARG A 338 -6.96 4.08 -12.64
CA ARG A 338 -6.89 5.38 -11.95
C ARG A 338 -5.72 6.19 -12.45
N VAL A 339 -6.00 7.29 -13.10
CA VAL A 339 -5.00 8.25 -13.58
C VAL A 339 -4.55 9.15 -12.43
N ILE A 340 -3.23 9.29 -12.27
CA ILE A 340 -2.58 10.12 -11.25
C ILE A 340 -2.00 11.38 -11.91
N MET A 341 -1.24 11.21 -13.00
CA MET A 341 -0.56 12.28 -13.71
C MET A 341 -1.55 13.09 -14.58
N GLU A 342 -1.34 14.39 -14.63
CA GLU A 342 -2.15 15.27 -15.48
C GLU A 342 -1.84 15.06 -16.97
N PRO A 343 -2.89 15.06 -17.84
CA PRO A 343 -2.70 15.12 -19.29
C PRO A 343 -1.82 16.30 -19.70
N GLY A 344 -1.01 16.12 -20.74
CA GLY A 344 -0.11 17.16 -21.25
C GLY A 344 1.20 17.33 -20.49
N THR A 345 1.44 16.58 -19.40
CA THR A 345 2.75 16.53 -18.71
C THR A 345 3.84 15.98 -19.64
N TYR A 346 3.48 15.04 -20.49
CA TYR A 346 4.28 14.52 -21.60
C TYR A 346 3.60 14.84 -22.94
N PRO A 347 4.36 14.98 -24.04
CA PRO A 347 3.76 15.32 -25.33
C PRO A 347 3.03 14.13 -25.93
N LYS A 348 2.06 14.42 -26.79
CA LYS A 348 1.39 13.40 -27.60
C LYS A 348 2.40 12.65 -28.47
N ALA A 349 2.18 11.34 -28.67
CA ALA A 349 3.11 10.44 -29.37
C ALA A 349 3.59 10.98 -30.73
N TRP A 350 2.70 11.58 -31.53
CA TRP A 350 3.03 12.12 -32.85
C TRP A 350 3.94 13.37 -32.78
N LYS A 351 3.80 14.23 -31.75
CA LYS A 351 4.70 15.38 -31.54
C LYS A 351 6.11 14.97 -31.14
N LEU A 352 6.27 13.84 -30.45
CA LEU A 352 7.59 13.28 -30.12
C LEU A 352 8.31 12.76 -31.39
N ALA A 353 7.56 12.11 -32.28
CA ALA A 353 8.10 11.63 -33.56
C ALA A 353 8.59 12.79 -34.45
N GLU A 354 7.83 13.88 -34.53
CA GLU A 354 8.24 15.09 -35.25
C GLU A 354 9.52 15.70 -34.67
N ARG A 355 9.62 15.88 -33.35
CA ARG A 355 10.83 16.40 -32.70
C ARG A 355 12.06 15.53 -32.92
N GLN A 356 11.91 14.20 -32.87
CA GLN A 356 13.00 13.28 -33.12
C GLN A 356 13.45 13.30 -34.59
N ALA A 357 12.53 13.48 -35.53
CA ALA A 357 12.84 13.66 -36.93
C ALA A 357 13.60 14.99 -37.17
N PHE A 358 13.16 16.10 -36.58
CA PHE A 358 13.86 17.40 -36.66
C PHE A 358 15.28 17.33 -36.08
N ALA A 359 15.43 16.75 -34.84
CA ALA A 359 16.74 16.63 -34.20
C ALA A 359 17.70 15.72 -34.99
N SER A 360 17.18 14.70 -35.67
CA SER A 360 17.95 13.82 -36.53
C SER A 360 18.38 14.52 -37.81
N ALA A 361 17.52 15.34 -38.43
CA ALA A 361 17.81 16.15 -39.61
C ALA A 361 18.86 17.23 -39.29
N GLU A 362 18.76 17.90 -38.15
CA GLU A 362 19.75 18.91 -37.71
C GLU A 362 21.13 18.32 -37.43
N LYS A 363 21.21 17.07 -36.87
CA LYS A 363 22.47 16.35 -36.74
C LYS A 363 23.06 15.89 -38.06
N ALA A 364 22.21 15.54 -39.04
CA ALA A 364 22.67 15.17 -40.37
C ALA A 364 23.18 16.38 -41.15
N ALA A 365 22.57 17.56 -40.97
CA ALA A 365 22.99 18.81 -41.61
C ALA A 365 24.28 19.43 -41.03
N LYS A 366 24.69 19.01 -39.81
CA LYS A 366 25.93 19.45 -39.13
C LYS A 366 27.10 18.49 -39.35
N ARG A 367 26.92 17.41 -40.10
CA ARG A 367 27.98 16.49 -40.61
C ARG A 367 28.25 16.76 -42.09
#